data_9f0502cec779ab507f08177fbc650e6f
#
_entry.id   9f0502cec779ab507f08177fbc650e6f
#
_cell.length_a   1.000
_cell.length_b   1.000
_cell.length_c   1.000
_cell.angle_alpha   90.00
_cell.angle_beta   90.00
_cell.angle_gamma   90.00
#
_symmetry.space_group_name_H-M   'P 1'
#
loop_
_entity.id
_entity.type
_entity.pdbx_description
1 polymer ?
#
loop_
_entity_poly.entity_id
_entity_poly.type
_entity_poly.pdbx_seq_one_letter_code
_entity_poly.pdbx_strand_id
1 'polypeptide(L)'
;LDISPINPGHTLVIPKEHHAGSSSIPEDVAGRMFRVGSRIGVALKRALDYDGFNLHLADGGCAGQVVMHAHLHVVPRGVEDGFRWNWRQEPYETDELRNETAARIAEKIKLD
;
A
#
# COMPACT_ATOMS: atom_id res chain seq x y z
N LEU A 1 -1.21 11.62 -11.50
CA LEU A 1 -0.07 10.75 -11.85
C LEU A 1 1.15 11.11 -11.03
N ASP A 2 1.97 10.11 -10.71
CA ASP A 2 3.29 10.35 -10.11
C ASP A 2 4.21 10.99 -11.16
N ILE A 3 5.00 11.98 -10.73
CA ILE A 3 5.96 12.67 -11.60
C ILE A 3 7.24 11.86 -11.83
N SER A 4 7.49 10.86 -10.98
CA SER A 4 8.62 9.92 -11.10
C SER A 4 8.08 8.48 -11.04
N PRO A 5 7.34 8.05 -12.06
CA PRO A 5 6.63 6.78 -12.01
C PRO A 5 7.56 5.57 -12.00
N ILE A 6 7.16 4.50 -11.30
CA ILE A 6 7.79 3.18 -11.43
C ILE A 6 7.54 2.65 -12.85
N ASN A 7 6.28 2.72 -13.28
CA ASN A 7 5.85 2.45 -14.66
C ASN A 7 4.90 3.56 -15.12
N PRO A 8 4.81 3.86 -16.42
CA PRO A 8 3.85 4.84 -16.93
C PRO A 8 2.43 4.54 -16.46
N GLY A 9 1.75 5.55 -15.92
CA GLY A 9 0.43 5.41 -15.31
C GLY A 9 0.44 5.26 -13.79
N HIS A 10 1.59 5.12 -13.15
CA HIS A 10 1.71 5.13 -11.69
C HIS A 10 0.96 6.33 -11.11
N THR A 11 -0.05 6.06 -10.31
CA THR A 11 -1.00 7.05 -9.78
C THR A 11 -0.93 7.08 -8.26
N LEU A 12 -1.13 8.26 -7.69
CA LEU A 12 -1.27 8.46 -6.25
C LEU A 12 -2.71 8.82 -5.93
N VAL A 13 -3.30 8.14 -4.95
CA VAL A 13 -4.58 8.49 -4.34
C VAL A 13 -4.28 9.15 -3.02
N ILE A 14 -4.70 10.39 -2.85
CA ILE A 14 -4.43 11.19 -1.67
C ILE A 14 -5.73 11.71 -1.05
N PRO A 15 -5.84 11.77 0.29
CA PRO A 15 -6.93 12.49 0.92
C PRO A 15 -6.74 14.00 0.74
N LYS A 16 -7.83 14.75 0.61
CA LYS A 16 -7.76 16.22 0.50
C LYS A 16 -7.28 16.86 1.81
N GLU A 17 -7.73 16.32 2.94
CA GLU A 17 -7.26 16.73 4.25
C GLU A 17 -5.88 16.15 4.55
N HIS A 18 -5.07 16.91 5.29
CA HIS A 18 -3.74 16.47 5.67
C HIS A 18 -3.78 15.39 6.74
N HIS A 19 -3.18 14.24 6.42
CA HIS A 19 -2.86 13.16 7.36
C HIS A 19 -1.43 12.71 7.07
N ALA A 20 -0.57 12.69 8.09
CA ALA A 20 0.84 12.39 7.89
C ALA A 20 1.05 10.94 7.42
N GLY A 21 0.35 9.99 8.02
CA GLY A 21 0.44 8.56 7.70
C GLY A 21 -0.91 7.87 7.78
N SER A 22 -0.98 6.61 7.41
CA SER A 22 -2.21 5.82 7.40
C SER A 22 -2.83 5.67 8.79
N SER A 23 -2.01 5.66 9.83
CA SER A 23 -2.45 5.58 11.23
C SER A 23 -3.29 6.78 11.70
N SER A 24 -3.23 7.91 10.99
CA SER A 24 -4.00 9.12 11.28
C SER A 24 -5.17 9.35 10.32
N ILE A 25 -5.36 8.49 9.31
CA ILE A 25 -6.48 8.59 8.38
C ILE A 25 -7.73 7.98 9.02
N PRO A 26 -8.90 8.66 9.00
CA PRO A 26 -10.16 8.05 9.39
C PRO A 26 -10.47 6.78 8.55
N GLU A 27 -11.05 5.75 9.16
CA GLU A 27 -11.32 4.47 8.51
C GLU A 27 -12.14 4.59 7.22
N ASP A 28 -13.16 5.44 7.22
CA ASP A 28 -14.00 5.66 6.05
C ASP A 28 -13.21 6.29 4.89
N VAL A 29 -12.29 7.21 5.19
CA VAL A 29 -11.39 7.82 4.20
C VAL A 29 -10.40 6.79 3.67
N ALA A 30 -9.80 5.99 4.54
CA ALA A 30 -8.89 4.90 4.14
C ALA A 30 -9.62 3.89 3.23
N GLY A 31 -10.82 3.48 3.60
CA GLY A 31 -11.64 2.58 2.79
C GLY A 31 -11.97 3.16 1.41
N ARG A 32 -12.26 4.46 1.34
CA ARG A 32 -12.49 5.14 0.06
C ARG A 32 -11.23 5.22 -0.80
N MET A 33 -10.08 5.49 -0.19
CA MET A 33 -8.81 5.53 -0.91
C MET A 33 -8.51 4.19 -1.59
N PHE A 34 -8.67 3.07 -0.88
CA PHE A 34 -8.48 1.74 -1.45
C PHE A 34 -9.51 1.42 -2.53
N ARG A 35 -10.77 1.79 -2.35
CA ARG A 35 -11.82 1.61 -3.36
C ARG A 35 -11.49 2.37 -4.64
N VAL A 36 -11.07 3.62 -4.52
CA VAL A 36 -10.66 4.45 -5.67
C VAL A 36 -9.40 3.86 -6.32
N GLY A 37 -8.40 3.50 -5.52
CA GLY A 37 -7.17 2.88 -6.00
C GLY A 37 -7.41 1.60 -6.79
N SER A 38 -8.31 0.74 -6.32
CA SER A 38 -8.68 -0.49 -7.02
C SER A 38 -9.32 -0.20 -8.38
N ARG A 39 -10.21 0.79 -8.46
CA ARG A 39 -10.84 1.21 -9.73
C ARG A 39 -9.80 1.76 -10.71
N ILE A 40 -8.85 2.57 -10.22
CA ILE A 40 -7.74 3.08 -11.03
C ILE A 40 -6.89 1.93 -11.54
N GLY A 41 -6.54 0.96 -10.69
CA GLY A 41 -5.77 -0.21 -11.09
C GLY A 41 -6.43 -1.01 -12.21
N VAL A 42 -7.74 -1.22 -12.13
CA VAL A 42 -8.50 -1.88 -13.20
C VAL A 42 -8.48 -1.05 -14.49
N ALA A 43 -8.62 0.28 -14.38
CA ALA A 43 -8.57 1.17 -15.52
C ALA A 43 -7.18 1.16 -16.19
N LEU A 44 -6.11 1.17 -15.40
CA LEU A 44 -4.72 1.09 -15.89
C LEU A 44 -4.46 -0.19 -16.69
N LYS A 45 -4.95 -1.34 -16.19
CA LYS A 45 -4.84 -2.61 -16.92
C LYS A 45 -5.50 -2.53 -18.30
N ARG A 46 -6.69 -1.95 -18.37
CA ARG A 46 -7.47 -1.87 -19.61
C ARG A 46 -6.97 -0.81 -20.57
N ALA A 47 -6.59 0.36 -20.06
CA ALA A 47 -6.19 1.49 -20.89
C ALA A 47 -4.77 1.41 -21.41
N LEU A 48 -3.86 0.80 -20.63
CA LEU A 48 -2.44 0.75 -20.92
C LEU A 48 -1.89 -0.68 -21.07
N ASP A 49 -2.79 -1.66 -21.13
CA ASP A 49 -2.46 -3.06 -21.40
C ASP A 49 -1.48 -3.68 -20.38
N TYR A 50 -1.63 -3.34 -19.10
CA TYR A 50 -0.85 -3.95 -18.03
C TYR A 50 -1.43 -5.28 -17.55
N ASP A 51 -0.57 -6.18 -17.08
CA ASP A 51 -0.94 -7.51 -16.56
C ASP A 51 -1.54 -7.45 -15.16
N GLY A 52 -1.07 -6.51 -14.33
CA GLY A 52 -1.49 -6.38 -12.96
C GLY A 52 -1.25 -4.98 -12.39
N PHE A 53 -1.50 -4.82 -11.10
CA PHE A 53 -1.14 -3.61 -10.35
C PHE A 53 -0.91 -3.92 -8.89
N ASN A 54 -0.13 -3.06 -8.23
CA ASN A 54 0.01 -3.06 -6.79
C ASN A 54 -0.68 -1.84 -6.19
N LEU A 55 -1.30 -2.02 -5.03
CA LEU A 55 -1.71 -0.95 -4.13
C LEU A 55 -0.72 -0.94 -2.96
N HIS A 56 -0.07 0.20 -2.72
CA HIS A 56 0.95 0.31 -1.69
C HIS A 56 0.81 1.63 -0.94
N LEU A 57 0.74 1.55 0.40
CA LEU A 57 0.73 2.70 1.29
C LEU A 57 1.79 2.48 2.37
N ALA A 58 2.76 3.37 2.45
CA ALA A 58 3.77 3.37 3.47
C ALA A 58 3.38 4.30 4.62
N ASP A 59 3.50 3.82 5.85
CA ASP A 59 3.34 4.62 7.06
C ASP A 59 4.68 4.68 7.80
N GLY A 60 5.28 5.87 7.78
CA GLY A 60 6.57 6.15 8.41
C GLY A 60 7.78 5.99 7.48
N GLY A 61 8.85 6.69 7.82
CA GLY A 61 10.08 6.71 7.01
C GLY A 61 10.74 5.35 6.85
N CYS A 62 10.74 4.50 7.89
CA CYS A 62 11.28 3.14 7.83
C CYS A 62 10.50 2.20 6.89
N ALA A 63 9.25 2.54 6.58
CA ALA A 63 8.41 1.83 5.63
C ALA A 63 8.52 2.39 4.20
N GLY A 64 9.35 3.41 3.98
CA GLY A 64 9.56 4.04 2.69
C GLY A 64 8.73 5.29 2.43
N GLN A 65 8.06 5.84 3.44
CA GLN A 65 7.33 7.10 3.29
C GLN A 65 8.31 8.28 3.26
N VAL A 66 8.41 8.96 2.13
CA VAL A 66 9.27 10.13 1.93
C VAL A 66 8.51 11.43 2.19
N VAL A 67 7.28 11.52 1.69
CA VAL A 67 6.40 12.68 1.86
C VAL A 67 5.42 12.42 3.01
N MET A 68 5.41 13.29 4.02
CA MET A 68 4.55 13.17 5.21
C MET A 68 3.14 13.71 4.96
N HIS A 69 2.52 13.24 3.90
CA HIS A 69 1.11 13.34 3.56
C HIS A 69 0.71 11.97 3.01
N ALA A 70 -0.21 11.30 3.66
CA ALA A 70 -0.60 9.94 3.32
C ALA A 70 -1.01 9.81 1.85
N HIS A 71 -0.45 8.83 1.16
CA HIS A 71 -0.73 8.59 -0.26
C HIS A 71 -0.67 7.10 -0.58
N LEU A 72 -1.69 6.65 -1.29
CA LEU A 72 -1.79 5.27 -1.75
C LEU A 72 -1.25 5.22 -3.19
N HIS A 73 -0.19 4.45 -3.37
CA HIS A 73 0.35 4.16 -4.70
C HIS A 73 -0.51 3.14 -5.43
N VAL A 74 -0.83 3.44 -6.67
CA VAL A 74 -1.40 2.48 -7.63
C VAL A 74 -0.35 2.28 -8.71
N VAL A 75 0.37 1.18 -8.63
CA VAL A 75 1.51 0.90 -9.51
C VAL A 75 1.10 -0.14 -10.54
N PRO A 76 0.97 0.25 -11.83
CA PRO A 76 0.71 -0.73 -12.89
C PRO A 76 1.93 -1.63 -13.08
N ARG A 77 1.69 -2.91 -13.34
CA ARG A 77 2.73 -3.92 -13.42
C ARG A 77 2.62 -4.73 -14.71
N GLY A 78 3.75 -4.85 -15.40
CA GLY A 78 3.94 -5.79 -16.52
C GLY A 78 4.74 -7.01 -16.08
N VAL A 79 4.63 -8.12 -16.83
CA VAL A 79 5.31 -9.39 -16.49
C VAL A 79 6.83 -9.23 -16.37
N GLU A 80 7.45 -8.40 -17.21
CA GLU A 80 8.90 -8.19 -17.24
C GLU A 80 9.27 -6.71 -17.12
N ASP A 81 8.66 -6.00 -16.19
CA ASP A 81 8.90 -4.56 -15.98
C ASP A 81 10.20 -4.23 -15.23
N GLY A 82 10.94 -5.23 -14.79
CA GLY A 82 12.20 -5.06 -14.07
C GLY A 82 12.06 -4.65 -12.60
N PHE A 83 10.87 -4.29 -12.14
CA PHE A 83 10.64 -3.92 -10.75
C PHE A 83 10.55 -5.17 -9.86
N ARG A 84 11.28 -5.16 -8.75
CA ARG A 84 11.30 -6.24 -7.74
C ARG A 84 11.11 -5.67 -6.35
N TRP A 85 10.28 -6.35 -5.56
CA TRP A 85 10.22 -6.10 -4.12
C TRP A 85 11.44 -6.73 -3.46
N ASN A 86 12.25 -5.93 -2.78
CA ASN A 86 13.43 -6.41 -2.07
C ASN A 86 13.09 -6.76 -0.61
N TRP A 87 12.09 -7.62 -0.43
CA TRP A 87 11.67 -8.07 0.89
C TRP A 87 12.38 -9.36 1.29
N ARG A 88 12.94 -9.35 2.49
CA ARG A 88 13.45 -10.56 3.12
C ARG A 88 12.30 -11.26 3.84
N GLN A 89 12.21 -12.57 3.65
CA GLN A 89 11.30 -13.41 4.41
C GLN A 89 12.07 -14.02 5.59
N GLU A 90 11.52 -13.87 6.77
CA GLU A 90 12.07 -14.41 8.00
C GLU A 90 10.97 -15.20 8.70
N PRO A 91 10.94 -16.55 8.53
CA PRO A 91 9.91 -17.37 9.13
C PRO A 91 10.06 -17.40 10.66
N TYR A 92 8.96 -17.59 11.35
CA TYR A 92 8.98 -17.82 12.79
C TYR A 92 9.73 -19.11 13.09
N GLU A 93 10.55 -19.12 14.13
CA GLU A 93 11.30 -20.29 14.57
C GLU A 93 10.37 -21.42 15.02
N THR A 94 9.24 -21.10 15.66
CA THR A 94 8.24 -22.06 16.15
C THR A 94 6.81 -21.57 15.92
N ASP A 95 5.86 -22.50 15.87
CA ASP A 95 4.43 -22.18 15.82
C ASP A 95 3.95 -21.48 17.09
N GLU A 96 4.51 -21.81 18.24
CA GLU A 96 4.23 -21.17 19.52
C GLU A 96 4.56 -19.68 19.47
N LEU A 97 5.75 -19.33 18.97
CA LEU A 97 6.18 -17.94 18.84
C LEU A 97 5.27 -17.16 17.87
N ARG A 98 4.84 -17.78 16.77
CA ARG A 98 3.87 -17.19 15.85
C ARG A 98 2.53 -16.93 16.55
N ASN A 99 2.03 -17.87 17.32
CA ASN A 99 0.75 -17.76 18.03
C ASN A 99 0.81 -16.72 19.14
N GLU A 100 1.90 -16.64 19.89
CA GLU A 100 2.12 -15.60 20.90
C GLU A 100 2.16 -14.21 20.25
N THR A 101 2.84 -14.07 19.13
CA THR A 101 2.88 -12.81 18.38
C THR A 101 1.47 -12.39 17.93
N ALA A 102 0.71 -13.32 17.38
CA ALA A 102 -0.68 -13.07 16.97
C ALA A 102 -1.55 -12.61 18.15
N ALA A 103 -1.42 -13.24 19.33
CA ALA A 103 -2.16 -12.86 20.52
C ALA A 103 -1.81 -11.42 20.98
N ARG A 104 -0.52 -11.07 20.99
CA ARG A 104 -0.05 -9.73 21.34
C ARG A 104 -0.59 -8.65 20.39
N ILE A 105 -0.67 -8.95 19.08
CA ILE A 105 -1.26 -8.05 18.10
C ILE A 105 -2.75 -7.90 18.37
N ALA A 106 -3.47 -9.00 18.57
CA ALA A 106 -4.91 -9.00 18.81
C ALA A 106 -5.30 -8.15 20.02
N GLU A 107 -4.51 -8.16 21.10
CA GLU A 107 -4.72 -7.32 22.28
C GLU A 107 -4.65 -5.82 21.99
N LYS A 108 -3.93 -5.42 20.94
CA LYS A 108 -3.72 -4.02 20.58
C LYS A 108 -4.64 -3.53 19.46
N ILE A 109 -5.32 -4.42 18.78
CA ILE A 109 -6.30 -4.03 17.76
C ILE A 109 -7.53 -3.44 18.45
N LYS A 110 -7.81 -2.18 18.16
CA LYS A 110 -9.02 -1.48 18.60
C LYS A 110 -9.90 -1.29 17.37
N LEU A 111 -10.84 -2.20 17.22
CA LEU A 111 -11.88 -2.10 16.20
C LEU A 111 -13.17 -1.63 16.90
N ASP A 112 -13.60 -0.42 16.62
CA ASP A 112 -14.84 0.15 17.12
C ASP A 112 -16.02 -0.20 16.20
#